data_b1c28452278c002079ffada9c6c76f5c
#
_entry.id   b1c28452278c002079ffada9c6c76f5c
#
_cell.length_a   1.000
_cell.length_b   1.000
_cell.length_c   1.000
_cell.angle_alpha   90.00
_cell.angle_beta   90.00
_cell.angle_gamma   90.00
#
_symmetry.space_group_name_H-M   'P 1'
#
loop_
_entity.id
_entity.type
_entity.pdbx_description
1 polymer ?
#
loop_
_entity_poly.entity_id
_entity_poly.type
_entity_poly.pdbx_seq_one_letter_code
_entity_poly.pdbx_strand_id
1 'polypeptide(L)'
;PAAARLLTDLEMYATLDKLRLPAEAGPQQPGFDDAPAVPLVEAAPLPALTGPVYLCAAGDVMLAVQDGAVYSAGLEDEAFLALLANEAAEKRCFDAKPLYRACFAHGLAAQNITFDAKLAAYLLNPAASDYTVARLAAEYGVRPAFSAPWPEAGVLEELCAVLREKCDAEGMGKLLDDIEFPLCEVLASME
;
A
#
# COMPACT_ATOMS: atom_id res chain seq x y z
N PRO A 1 4.77 28.43 19.13
CA PRO A 1 4.90 29.57 18.23
C PRO A 1 5.15 29.13 16.79
N ALA A 2 4.96 30.03 15.82
CA ALA A 2 4.94 29.73 14.39
C ALA A 2 6.10 28.86 13.86
N ALA A 3 7.31 29.03 14.41
CA ALA A 3 8.47 28.24 13.99
C ALA A 3 8.35 26.75 14.35
N ALA A 4 7.76 26.41 15.50
CA ALA A 4 7.56 25.00 15.88
C ALA A 4 6.52 24.34 14.95
N ARG A 5 5.45 25.05 14.61
CA ARG A 5 4.46 24.58 13.63
C ARG A 5 5.10 24.32 12.27
N LEU A 6 5.81 25.31 11.74
CA LEU A 6 6.46 25.18 10.45
C LEU A 6 7.44 23.99 10.39
N LEU A 7 8.21 23.78 11.46
CA LEU A 7 9.14 22.65 11.54
C LEU A 7 8.43 21.30 11.71
N THR A 8 7.26 21.29 12.37
CA THR A 8 6.41 20.10 12.46
C THR A 8 5.78 19.78 11.11
N ASP A 9 5.25 20.78 10.41
CA ASP A 9 4.65 20.65 9.07
C ASP A 9 5.68 20.19 8.02
N LEU A 10 6.95 20.53 8.21
CA LEU A 10 8.08 20.09 7.38
C LEU A 10 8.73 18.79 7.88
N GLU A 11 8.13 18.11 8.86
CA GLU A 11 8.65 16.85 9.45
C GLU A 11 10.10 16.95 9.98
N MET A 12 10.58 18.16 10.32
CA MET A 12 11.94 18.41 10.79
C MET A 12 12.11 18.16 12.30
N TYR A 13 11.71 16.98 12.78
CA TYR A 13 11.70 16.61 14.20
C TYR A 13 13.08 16.69 14.85
N ALA A 14 14.14 16.28 14.16
CA ALA A 14 15.52 16.40 14.64
C ALA A 14 15.94 17.87 14.88
N THR A 15 15.38 18.81 14.15
CA THR A 15 15.61 20.25 14.32
C THR A 15 14.81 20.80 15.49
N LEU A 16 13.57 20.35 15.67
CA LEU A 16 12.74 20.65 16.84
C LEU A 16 13.44 20.25 18.15
N ASP A 17 14.01 19.03 18.16
CA ASP A 17 14.72 18.49 19.32
C ASP A 17 16.00 19.29 19.62
N LYS A 18 16.78 19.62 18.62
CA LYS A 18 17.99 20.47 18.77
C LYS A 18 17.66 21.88 19.30
N LEU A 19 16.54 22.43 18.88
CA LEU A 19 16.08 23.75 19.30
C LEU A 19 15.29 23.71 20.61
N ARG A 20 15.06 22.52 21.18
CA ARG A 20 14.22 22.29 22.36
C ARG A 20 12.83 22.93 22.25
N LEU A 21 12.28 22.93 21.05
CA LEU A 21 10.92 23.40 20.80
C LEU A 21 9.98 22.22 20.99
N PRO A 22 8.86 22.40 21.73
CA PRO A 22 7.85 21.34 21.80
C PRO A 22 7.32 21.09 20.39
N ALA A 23 7.33 19.83 19.94
CA ALA A 23 6.56 19.42 18.79
C ALA A 23 5.10 19.75 19.13
N GLU A 24 4.48 20.70 18.43
CA GLU A 24 3.03 20.82 18.48
C GLU A 24 2.50 19.52 17.85
N ALA A 25 1.54 18.89 18.54
CA ALA A 25 0.83 17.77 17.95
C ALA A 25 0.30 18.26 16.60
N GLY A 26 0.85 17.74 15.51
CA GLY A 26 0.27 17.93 14.19
C GLY A 26 -1.21 17.52 14.25
N PRO A 27 -2.04 17.87 13.28
CA PRO A 27 -3.41 17.39 13.25
C PRO A 27 -3.34 15.90 13.54
N GLN A 28 -3.96 15.47 14.67
CA GLN A 28 -4.02 14.06 15.03
C GLN A 28 -4.57 13.36 13.79
N GLN A 29 -3.71 12.62 13.12
CA GLN A 29 -4.14 11.79 12.01
C GLN A 29 -5.23 10.88 12.59
N PRO A 30 -6.46 10.90 12.05
CA PRO A 30 -7.47 9.96 12.50
C PRO A 30 -6.89 8.57 12.30
N GLY A 31 -6.53 7.92 13.42
CA GLY A 31 -6.12 6.52 13.38
C GLY A 31 -7.28 5.67 12.86
N PHE A 32 -6.99 4.46 12.43
CA PHE A 32 -8.05 3.50 12.07
C PHE A 32 -9.06 3.29 13.21
N ASP A 33 -8.68 3.60 14.47
CA ASP A 33 -9.51 3.47 15.66
C ASP A 33 -10.70 4.45 15.71
N ASP A 34 -10.66 5.57 14.98
CA ASP A 34 -11.73 6.58 14.91
C ASP A 34 -12.76 6.29 13.80
N ALA A 35 -12.65 5.17 13.08
CA ALA A 35 -13.61 4.80 12.06
C ALA A 35 -14.96 4.41 12.70
N PRO A 36 -16.12 4.80 12.10
CA PRO A 36 -17.42 4.28 12.53
C PRO A 36 -17.38 2.76 12.46
N ALA A 37 -18.17 2.08 13.32
CA ALA A 37 -18.21 0.64 13.42
C ALA A 37 -18.41 0.00 12.02
N VAL A 38 -17.31 -0.42 11.41
CA VAL A 38 -17.30 -1.14 10.13
C VAL A 38 -17.35 -2.64 10.40
N PRO A 39 -17.94 -3.44 9.51
CA PRO A 39 -18.09 -4.87 9.74
C PRO A 39 -16.75 -5.55 9.99
N LEU A 40 -16.75 -6.49 10.92
CA LEU A 40 -15.61 -7.38 11.16
C LEU A 40 -15.57 -8.41 10.02
N VAL A 41 -14.47 -8.49 9.31
CA VAL A 41 -14.26 -9.46 8.24
C VAL A 41 -13.14 -10.39 8.63
N GLU A 42 -13.41 -11.69 8.71
CA GLU A 42 -12.39 -12.71 8.92
C GLU A 42 -11.77 -13.10 7.57
N ALA A 43 -10.46 -13.27 7.56
CA ALA A 43 -9.76 -13.75 6.37
C ALA A 43 -10.05 -15.25 6.17
N ALA A 44 -10.51 -15.62 4.97
CA ALA A 44 -10.68 -17.00 4.53
C ALA A 44 -9.40 -17.49 3.82
N PRO A 45 -9.21 -18.82 3.69
CA PRO A 45 -8.18 -19.37 2.81
C PRO A 45 -8.35 -18.86 1.37
N LEU A 46 -7.24 -18.59 0.69
CA LEU A 46 -7.24 -18.01 -0.65
C LEU A 46 -7.80 -19.00 -1.68
N PRO A 47 -8.92 -18.68 -2.36
CA PRO A 47 -9.43 -19.48 -3.47
C PRO A 47 -8.75 -19.07 -4.79
N ALA A 48 -9.12 -19.72 -5.89
CA ALA A 48 -8.78 -19.22 -7.23
C ALA A 48 -9.57 -17.94 -7.52
N LEU A 49 -8.88 -16.80 -7.62
CA LEU A 49 -9.47 -15.50 -7.90
C LEU A 49 -9.28 -15.11 -9.37
N THR A 50 -10.23 -14.34 -9.90
CA THR A 50 -10.18 -13.74 -11.24
C THR A 50 -10.72 -12.32 -11.15
N GLY A 51 -10.28 -11.40 -12.06
CA GLY A 51 -10.66 -10.00 -12.00
C GLY A 51 -9.79 -9.19 -11.04
N PRO A 52 -10.20 -7.98 -10.65
CA PRO A 52 -9.40 -7.11 -9.80
C PRO A 52 -9.23 -7.69 -8.38
N VAL A 53 -7.99 -7.78 -7.94
CA VAL A 53 -7.60 -8.24 -6.59
C VAL A 53 -6.63 -7.23 -6.00
N TYR A 54 -6.83 -6.88 -4.74
CA TYR A 54 -5.95 -5.95 -4.03
C TYR A 54 -5.09 -6.72 -3.02
N LEU A 55 -3.76 -6.49 -3.05
CA LEU A 55 -2.79 -7.27 -2.29
C LEU A 55 -1.99 -6.39 -1.34
N CYS A 56 -1.90 -6.77 -0.07
CA CYS A 56 -0.99 -6.16 0.90
C CYS A 56 -0.45 -7.18 1.90
N ALA A 57 0.69 -6.87 2.50
CA ALA A 57 1.23 -7.64 3.61
C ALA A 57 0.58 -7.20 4.93
N ALA A 58 0.34 -8.14 5.83
CA ALA A 58 -0.06 -7.91 7.20
C ALA A 58 0.72 -8.83 8.14
N GLY A 59 1.82 -8.33 8.69
CA GLY A 59 2.79 -9.16 9.40
C GLY A 59 3.40 -10.21 8.48
N ASP A 60 3.26 -11.47 8.88
CA ASP A 60 3.85 -12.62 8.16
C ASP A 60 2.92 -13.22 7.08
N VAL A 61 1.75 -12.62 6.87
CA VAL A 61 0.78 -13.11 5.88
C VAL A 61 0.53 -12.08 4.79
N MET A 62 0.15 -12.57 3.61
CA MET A 62 -0.37 -11.77 2.52
C MET A 62 -1.89 -11.78 2.56
N LEU A 63 -2.47 -10.63 2.36
CA LEU A 63 -3.91 -10.46 2.23
C LEU A 63 -4.27 -10.19 0.78
N ALA A 64 -5.30 -10.86 0.30
CA ALA A 64 -5.95 -10.61 -0.97
C ALA A 64 -7.39 -10.15 -0.71
N VAL A 65 -7.75 -9.02 -1.27
CA VAL A 65 -9.09 -8.43 -1.13
C VAL A 65 -9.78 -8.42 -2.48
N GLN A 66 -10.98 -8.95 -2.53
CA GLN A 66 -11.83 -8.90 -3.71
C GLN A 66 -13.31 -8.85 -3.28
N ASP A 67 -14.06 -7.91 -3.85
CA ASP A 67 -15.51 -7.75 -3.62
C ASP A 67 -15.90 -7.68 -2.14
N GLY A 68 -15.06 -7.03 -1.32
CA GLY A 68 -15.26 -6.89 0.13
C GLY A 68 -14.93 -8.14 0.95
N ALA A 69 -14.50 -9.23 0.33
CA ALA A 69 -13.99 -10.42 1.01
C ALA A 69 -12.46 -10.31 1.19
N VAL A 70 -11.99 -10.83 2.31
CA VAL A 70 -10.55 -10.89 2.64
C VAL A 70 -10.10 -12.35 2.64
N TYR A 71 -9.00 -12.61 1.98
CA TYR A 71 -8.35 -13.91 1.95
C TYR A 71 -6.93 -13.77 2.47
N SER A 72 -6.40 -14.81 3.12
CA SER A 72 -5.02 -14.82 3.61
C SER A 72 -4.26 -16.03 3.12
N ALA A 73 -2.99 -15.85 2.85
CA ALA A 73 -2.05 -16.90 2.48
C ALA A 73 -0.63 -16.48 2.88
N GLY A 74 0.28 -17.42 3.02
CA GLY A 74 1.71 -17.13 3.08
C GLY A 74 2.21 -16.61 1.74
N LEU A 75 3.27 -15.80 1.75
CA LEU A 75 3.86 -15.24 0.52
C LEU A 75 4.35 -16.35 -0.45
N GLU A 76 4.81 -17.46 0.11
CA GLU A 76 5.34 -18.61 -0.65
C GLU A 76 4.33 -19.77 -0.77
N ASP A 77 3.08 -19.59 -0.31
CA ASP A 77 2.05 -20.61 -0.45
C ASP A 77 1.69 -20.84 -1.93
N GLU A 78 1.48 -22.10 -2.29
CA GLU A 78 1.14 -22.49 -3.68
C GLU A 78 -0.07 -21.72 -4.21
N ALA A 79 -1.11 -21.52 -3.38
CA ALA A 79 -2.31 -20.77 -3.77
C ALA A 79 -2.00 -19.29 -4.06
N PHE A 80 -1.10 -18.67 -3.28
CA PHE A 80 -0.72 -17.29 -3.48
C PHE A 80 0.18 -17.13 -4.71
N LEU A 81 1.16 -18.00 -4.89
CA LEU A 81 2.00 -18.03 -6.08
C LEU A 81 1.18 -18.30 -7.36
N ALA A 82 0.17 -19.17 -7.28
CA ALA A 82 -0.77 -19.40 -8.38
C ALA A 82 -1.59 -18.13 -8.70
N LEU A 83 -2.03 -17.36 -7.69
CA LEU A 83 -2.68 -16.06 -7.90
C LEU A 83 -1.73 -15.06 -8.57
N LEU A 84 -0.47 -14.97 -8.12
CA LEU A 84 0.51 -14.06 -8.72
C LEU A 84 0.78 -14.40 -10.20
N ALA A 85 0.84 -15.68 -10.54
CA ALA A 85 1.06 -16.15 -11.91
C ALA A 85 -0.20 -16.16 -12.79
N ASN A 86 -1.39 -15.86 -12.23
CA ASN A 86 -2.65 -15.88 -12.97
C ASN A 86 -2.82 -14.59 -13.79
N GLU A 87 -2.79 -14.69 -15.11
CA GLU A 87 -3.03 -13.59 -16.03
C GLU A 87 -4.48 -13.05 -15.99
N ALA A 88 -5.47 -13.90 -15.66
CA ALA A 88 -6.87 -13.52 -15.58
C ALA A 88 -7.22 -12.70 -14.34
N ALA A 89 -6.35 -12.66 -13.33
CA ALA A 89 -6.50 -11.84 -12.14
C ALA A 89 -5.68 -10.55 -12.32
N GLU A 90 -6.34 -9.40 -12.42
CA GLU A 90 -5.67 -8.10 -12.33
C GLU A 90 -5.28 -7.86 -10.86
N LYS A 91 -4.00 -7.61 -10.62
CA LYS A 91 -3.50 -7.37 -9.26
C LYS A 91 -3.08 -5.91 -9.08
N ARG A 92 -3.59 -5.28 -8.04
CA ARG A 92 -3.13 -4.00 -7.53
C ARG A 92 -2.59 -4.21 -6.13
N CYS A 93 -1.43 -3.71 -5.81
CA CYS A 93 -0.78 -4.07 -4.57
C CYS A 93 -0.24 -2.86 -3.81
N PHE A 94 0.13 -3.12 -2.59
CA PHE A 94 0.99 -2.27 -1.80
C PHE A 94 2.34 -2.96 -1.67
N ASP A 95 3.38 -2.43 -2.34
CA ASP A 95 4.73 -2.99 -2.43
C ASP A 95 4.82 -4.25 -3.34
N ALA A 96 5.01 -4.03 -4.64
CA ALA A 96 5.11 -5.10 -5.64
C ALA A 96 6.41 -5.89 -5.56
N LYS A 97 7.50 -5.30 -5.07
CA LYS A 97 8.84 -5.89 -5.12
C LYS A 97 8.94 -7.26 -4.42
N PRO A 98 8.41 -7.45 -3.19
CA PRO A 98 8.36 -8.78 -2.57
C PRO A 98 7.59 -9.82 -3.37
N LEU A 99 6.52 -9.40 -4.10
CA LEU A 99 5.70 -10.29 -4.91
C LEU A 99 6.49 -10.84 -6.12
N TYR A 100 7.21 -9.96 -6.82
CA TYR A 100 8.10 -10.36 -7.91
C TYR A 100 9.20 -11.31 -7.41
N ARG A 101 9.82 -10.98 -6.28
CA ARG A 101 10.87 -11.85 -5.69
C ARG A 101 10.37 -13.23 -5.34
N ALA A 102 9.18 -13.35 -4.74
CA ALA A 102 8.57 -14.64 -4.43
C ALA A 102 8.35 -15.46 -5.71
N CYS A 103 7.84 -14.86 -6.78
CA CYS A 103 7.69 -15.54 -8.07
C CYS A 103 9.03 -16.01 -8.62
N PHE A 104 10.05 -15.16 -8.65
CA PHE A 104 11.38 -15.51 -9.18
C PHE A 104 12.05 -16.65 -8.39
N ALA A 105 11.93 -16.63 -7.06
CA ALA A 105 12.46 -17.69 -6.20
C ALA A 105 11.88 -19.08 -6.53
N HIS A 106 10.63 -19.12 -7.06
CA HIS A 106 9.94 -20.33 -7.47
C HIS A 106 9.96 -20.58 -8.98
N GLY A 107 10.74 -19.80 -9.76
CA GLY A 107 10.82 -19.96 -11.21
C GLY A 107 9.54 -19.56 -11.96
N LEU A 108 8.70 -18.72 -11.34
CA LEU A 108 7.46 -18.22 -11.88
C LEU A 108 7.63 -16.77 -12.36
N ALA A 109 6.76 -16.34 -13.29
CA ALA A 109 6.62 -14.94 -13.65
C ALA A 109 5.32 -14.41 -13.04
N ALA A 110 5.41 -13.28 -12.31
CA ALA A 110 4.22 -12.57 -11.88
C ALA A 110 3.52 -11.97 -13.10
N GLN A 111 2.21 -12.16 -13.18
CA GLN A 111 1.39 -11.73 -14.32
C GLN A 111 0.37 -10.68 -13.87
N ASN A 112 0.08 -9.72 -14.75
CA ASN A 112 -1.00 -8.76 -14.61
C ASN A 112 -1.03 -8.04 -13.26
N ILE A 113 0.14 -7.64 -12.72
CA ILE A 113 0.24 -6.66 -11.64
C ILE A 113 0.22 -5.29 -12.33
N THR A 114 -0.82 -4.50 -12.09
CA THR A 114 -1.08 -3.26 -12.85
C THR A 114 -0.84 -1.99 -12.04
N PHE A 115 -0.70 -2.07 -10.72
CA PHE A 115 -0.51 -0.91 -9.87
C PHE A 115 0.19 -1.25 -8.55
N ASP A 116 1.09 -0.36 -8.13
CA ASP A 116 1.73 -0.38 -6.81
C ASP A 116 1.47 0.94 -6.09
N ALA A 117 0.65 0.89 -5.03
CA ALA A 117 0.27 2.06 -4.26
C ALA A 117 1.45 2.71 -3.50
N LYS A 118 2.42 1.92 -3.06
CA LYS A 118 3.63 2.42 -2.38
C LYS A 118 4.52 3.20 -3.35
N LEU A 119 4.69 2.68 -4.55
CA LEU A 119 5.48 3.33 -5.59
C LEU A 119 4.81 4.62 -6.08
N ALA A 120 3.50 4.61 -6.27
CA ALA A 120 2.72 5.79 -6.60
C ALA A 120 2.84 6.88 -5.52
N ALA A 121 2.74 6.51 -4.24
CA ALA A 121 2.92 7.43 -3.12
C ALA A 121 4.34 8.01 -3.07
N TYR A 122 5.36 7.20 -3.37
CA TYR A 122 6.75 7.67 -3.47
C TYR A 122 6.91 8.73 -4.56
N LEU A 123 6.31 8.54 -5.73
CA LEU A 123 6.37 9.53 -6.80
C LEU A 123 5.68 10.84 -6.43
N LEU A 124 4.54 10.78 -5.75
CA LEU A 124 3.80 11.97 -5.32
C LEU A 124 4.51 12.74 -4.21
N ASN A 125 5.20 12.07 -3.30
CA ASN A 125 5.92 12.71 -2.21
C ASN A 125 7.22 11.97 -1.86
N PRO A 126 8.30 12.14 -2.66
CA PRO A 126 9.57 11.43 -2.45
C PRO A 126 10.32 11.85 -1.17
N ALA A 127 9.89 12.93 -0.50
CA ALA A 127 10.48 13.42 0.74
C ALA A 127 9.82 12.84 2.00
N ALA A 128 8.78 12.02 1.86
CA ALA A 128 8.12 11.40 3.00
C ALA A 128 9.06 10.47 3.78
N SER A 129 8.92 10.43 5.10
CA SER A 129 9.76 9.62 5.99
C SER A 129 9.46 8.13 5.91
N ASP A 130 8.22 7.77 5.59
CA ASP A 130 7.77 6.39 5.40
C ASP A 130 6.56 6.32 4.44
N TYR A 131 6.23 5.10 4.01
CA TYR A 131 5.10 4.81 3.13
C TYR A 131 4.37 3.57 3.66
N THR A 132 3.66 3.73 4.77
CA THR A 132 2.77 2.69 5.31
C THR A 132 1.35 2.87 4.81
N VAL A 133 0.58 1.79 4.71
CA VAL A 133 -0.83 1.85 4.30
C VAL A 133 -1.63 2.77 5.22
N ALA A 134 -1.42 2.65 6.54
CA ALA A 134 -2.11 3.45 7.55
C ALA A 134 -1.83 4.95 7.40
N ARG A 135 -0.54 5.32 7.19
CA ARG A 135 -0.16 6.72 6.98
C ARG A 135 -0.78 7.28 5.71
N LEU A 136 -0.68 6.56 4.60
CA LEU A 136 -1.22 7.02 3.32
C LEU A 136 -2.75 7.13 3.38
N ALA A 137 -3.44 6.17 4.01
CA ALA A 137 -4.87 6.26 4.21
C ALA A 137 -5.26 7.54 4.99
N ALA A 138 -4.53 7.87 6.06
CA ALA A 138 -4.75 9.10 6.82
C ALA A 138 -4.44 10.37 5.99
N GLU A 139 -3.32 10.39 5.27
CA GLU A 139 -2.88 11.52 4.43
C GLU A 139 -3.89 11.83 3.31
N TYR A 140 -4.43 10.79 2.69
CA TYR A 140 -5.39 10.93 1.59
C TYR A 140 -6.86 10.87 2.04
N GLY A 141 -7.13 10.76 3.34
CA GLY A 141 -8.48 10.77 3.90
C GLY A 141 -9.30 9.51 3.58
N VAL A 142 -8.62 8.40 3.24
CA VAL A 142 -9.25 7.11 2.94
C VAL A 142 -9.61 6.40 4.24
N ARG A 143 -10.85 5.91 4.34
CA ARG A 143 -11.33 5.19 5.51
C ARG A 143 -11.48 3.69 5.20
N PRO A 144 -11.16 2.81 6.16
CA PRO A 144 -11.31 1.38 5.93
C PRO A 144 -12.79 1.01 5.72
N ALA A 145 -13.04 0.20 4.70
CA ALA A 145 -14.36 -0.38 4.42
C ALA A 145 -14.77 -1.42 5.48
N PHE A 146 -13.79 -1.99 6.17
CA PHE A 146 -13.97 -2.90 7.31
C PHE A 146 -12.81 -2.70 8.31
N SER A 147 -13.06 -3.04 9.58
CA SER A 147 -12.09 -2.85 10.66
C SER A 147 -11.25 -4.12 10.93
N ALA A 148 -10.79 -4.23 12.17
CA ALA A 148 -10.03 -5.40 12.62
C ALA A 148 -10.58 -6.75 12.06
N PRO A 149 -9.69 -7.74 11.85
CA PRO A 149 -8.27 -7.65 12.19
C PRO A 149 -7.38 -7.02 11.12
N TRP A 150 -7.92 -6.61 9.97
CA TRP A 150 -7.15 -6.21 8.80
C TRP A 150 -7.56 -4.84 8.22
N PRO A 151 -7.44 -3.73 8.99
CA PRO A 151 -7.86 -2.41 8.51
C PRO A 151 -7.08 -1.94 7.28
N GLU A 152 -5.81 -2.36 7.12
CA GLU A 152 -4.98 -2.05 5.96
C GLU A 152 -5.60 -2.61 4.67
N ALA A 153 -6.12 -3.83 4.73
CA ALA A 153 -6.81 -4.44 3.60
C ALA A 153 -8.10 -3.68 3.26
N GLY A 154 -8.78 -3.15 4.29
CA GLY A 154 -10.03 -2.39 4.12
C GLY A 154 -9.90 -1.04 3.42
N VAL A 155 -8.70 -0.48 3.34
CA VAL A 155 -8.45 0.82 2.65
C VAL A 155 -7.86 0.65 1.26
N LEU A 156 -7.34 -0.51 0.92
CA LEU A 156 -6.42 -0.67 -0.21
C LEU A 156 -7.08 -0.39 -1.56
N GLU A 157 -8.33 -0.78 -1.75
CA GLU A 157 -9.08 -0.53 -2.99
C GLU A 157 -9.21 0.98 -3.24
N GLU A 158 -9.74 1.73 -2.28
CA GLU A 158 -9.93 3.17 -2.38
C GLU A 158 -8.59 3.90 -2.44
N LEU A 159 -7.61 3.48 -1.66
CA LEU A 159 -6.27 4.06 -1.65
C LEU A 159 -5.59 3.94 -3.03
N CYS A 160 -5.67 2.77 -3.68
CA CYS A 160 -5.15 2.58 -5.03
C CYS A 160 -5.84 3.52 -6.03
N ALA A 161 -7.16 3.68 -5.93
CA ALA A 161 -7.92 4.57 -6.81
C ALA A 161 -7.52 6.04 -6.63
N VAL A 162 -7.44 6.51 -5.38
CA VAL A 162 -7.06 7.90 -5.05
C VAL A 162 -5.62 8.20 -5.49
N LEU A 163 -4.69 7.30 -5.23
CA LEU A 163 -3.29 7.50 -5.62
C LEU A 163 -3.13 7.49 -7.15
N ARG A 164 -3.87 6.63 -7.86
CA ARG A 164 -3.88 6.62 -9.33
C ARG A 164 -4.39 7.94 -9.88
N GLU A 165 -5.53 8.42 -9.40
CA GLU A 165 -6.12 9.70 -9.81
C GLU A 165 -5.13 10.86 -9.60
N LYS A 166 -4.45 10.90 -8.44
CA LYS A 166 -3.46 11.93 -8.14
C LYS A 166 -2.24 11.86 -9.06
N CYS A 167 -1.70 10.66 -9.30
CA CYS A 167 -0.59 10.49 -10.24
C CYS A 167 -0.95 10.98 -11.64
N ASP A 168 -2.15 10.70 -12.10
CA ASP A 168 -2.62 11.16 -13.41
C ASP A 168 -2.83 12.68 -13.44
N ALA A 169 -3.41 13.26 -12.38
CA ALA A 169 -3.63 14.71 -12.26
C ALA A 169 -2.32 15.50 -12.21
N GLU A 170 -1.27 14.97 -11.59
CA GLU A 170 0.06 15.58 -11.51
C GLU A 170 0.95 15.25 -12.72
N GLY A 171 0.43 14.50 -13.69
CA GLY A 171 1.16 14.09 -14.90
C GLY A 171 2.22 13.00 -14.66
N MET A 172 2.19 12.35 -13.50
CA MET A 172 3.13 11.28 -13.13
C MET A 172 2.70 9.89 -13.64
N GLY A 173 1.47 9.73 -14.17
CA GLY A 173 0.94 8.43 -14.59
C GLY A 173 1.83 7.70 -15.59
N LYS A 174 2.35 8.39 -16.62
CA LYS A 174 3.28 7.79 -17.58
C LYS A 174 4.62 7.42 -16.96
N LEU A 175 5.14 8.23 -16.05
CA LEU A 175 6.39 7.91 -15.35
C LEU A 175 6.22 6.64 -14.50
N LEU A 176 5.09 6.53 -13.81
CA LEU A 176 4.76 5.34 -13.02
C LEU A 176 4.66 4.10 -13.92
N ASP A 177 3.86 4.16 -14.98
CA ASP A 177 3.49 2.99 -15.79
C ASP A 177 4.62 2.55 -16.73
N ASP A 178 5.35 3.50 -17.33
CA ASP A 178 6.33 3.20 -18.39
C ASP A 178 7.75 3.01 -17.85
N ILE A 179 8.05 3.52 -16.64
CA ILE A 179 9.41 3.53 -16.10
C ILE A 179 9.47 2.89 -14.71
N GLU A 180 8.84 3.49 -13.71
CA GLU A 180 9.06 3.10 -12.31
C GLU A 180 8.51 1.70 -12.00
N PHE A 181 7.34 1.38 -12.50
CA PHE A 181 6.73 0.09 -12.27
C PHE A 181 7.47 -1.06 -12.99
N PRO A 182 7.82 -0.97 -14.29
CA PRO A 182 8.70 -1.96 -14.93
C PRO A 182 10.08 -2.08 -14.27
N LEU A 183 10.65 -0.97 -13.79
CA LEU A 183 11.93 -0.98 -13.07
C LEU A 183 11.85 -1.77 -11.76
N CYS A 184 10.70 -1.74 -11.08
CA CYS A 184 10.49 -2.51 -9.86
C CYS A 184 10.68 -4.02 -10.08
N GLU A 185 10.17 -4.58 -11.18
CA GLU A 185 10.37 -5.98 -11.56
C GLU A 185 11.84 -6.29 -11.84
N VAL A 186 12.53 -5.42 -12.60
CA VAL A 186 13.96 -5.58 -12.90
C VAL A 186 14.78 -5.57 -11.61
N LEU A 187 14.54 -4.61 -10.71
CA LEU A 187 15.24 -4.54 -9.43
C LEU A 187 14.97 -5.76 -8.55
N ALA A 188 13.75 -6.29 -8.56
CA ALA A 188 13.42 -7.52 -7.84
C ALA A 188 14.19 -8.73 -8.38
N SER A 189 14.46 -8.78 -9.70
CA SER A 189 15.21 -9.87 -10.33
C SER A 189 16.71 -9.86 -10.04
N MET A 190 17.24 -8.74 -9.54
CA MET A 190 18.67 -8.55 -9.23
C MET A 190 19.03 -8.91 -7.79
N GLU A 191 18.05 -9.19 -6.93
CA GLU A 191 18.21 -9.52 -5.50
C GLU A 191 18.01 -11.03 -5.24
#